data_38a0c0fe9d9353ac025454626922c64f
#
_entry.id   38a0c0fe9d9353ac025454626922c64f
#
_cell.length_a   1.000
_cell.length_b   1.000
_cell.length_c   1.000
_cell.angle_alpha   90.00
_cell.angle_beta   90.00
_cell.angle_gamma   90.00
#
_symmetry.space_group_name_H-M   'P 1'
#
loop_
_entity.id
_entity.type
_entity.pdbx_description
1 polymer ?
#
loop_
_entity_poly.entity_id
_entity_poly.type
_entity_poly.pdbx_seq_one_letter_code
_entity_poly.pdbx_strand_id
1 'polypeptide(L)'
;MRAMDKSFEYRIYPSADQEALLQKTFGCCRWVYNRVLAMRRDEYARTGKSKHINSYITQIPAWKKTDAPWLSEVDSMALQQSLRDLDKAYRNFFRAPGKVGFPKFKSKRAGRKSYRTNGVGIIDARHVRLPKLGTVRARVSRPVEGRVLSATVKQVPSGKYYVAICCADVPATDAPAPTVGFLGVDAGIHDIATCSTGERLPNPRNLQRSERKLAREQRRLSRKRKG
;
A
#
# COMPACT_ATOMS: atom_id res chain seq x y z
N MET A 1 29.40 -9.80 -3.70
CA MET A 1 27.95 -9.87 -3.99
C MET A 1 27.35 -8.47 -3.87
N ARG A 2 26.54 -8.05 -4.83
CA ARG A 2 25.92 -6.73 -4.82
C ARG A 2 24.71 -6.79 -3.89
N ALA A 3 24.70 -6.03 -2.81
CA ALA A 3 23.56 -5.92 -1.90
C ALA A 3 22.50 -4.96 -2.49
N MET A 4 21.24 -5.27 -2.30
CA MET A 4 20.14 -4.45 -2.78
C MET A 4 19.07 -4.22 -1.70
N ASP A 5 18.31 -3.15 -1.83
CA ASP A 5 17.12 -2.94 -1.04
C ASP A 5 15.95 -3.72 -1.65
N LYS A 6 15.27 -4.52 -0.82
CA LYS A 6 14.13 -5.35 -1.23
C LYS A 6 12.95 -5.15 -0.32
N SER A 7 11.75 -5.21 -0.87
CA SER A 7 10.52 -5.13 -0.09
C SER A 7 9.77 -6.45 -0.11
N PHE A 8 9.37 -6.90 1.08
CA PHE A 8 8.60 -8.13 1.30
C PHE A 8 7.20 -7.77 1.76
N GLU A 9 6.19 -8.10 0.97
CA GLU A 9 4.80 -7.80 1.31
C GLU A 9 4.07 -9.04 1.79
N TYR A 10 3.36 -8.90 2.94
CA TYR A 10 2.58 -9.96 3.57
C TYR A 10 1.17 -9.47 3.88
N ARG A 11 0.20 -10.38 3.76
CA ARG A 11 -1.15 -10.13 4.23
C ARG A 11 -1.19 -10.27 5.76
N ILE A 12 -1.83 -9.32 6.43
CA ILE A 12 -2.05 -9.34 7.88
C ILE A 12 -3.55 -9.44 8.18
N TYR A 13 -3.86 -10.02 9.34
CA TYR A 13 -5.21 -10.28 9.81
C TYR A 13 -5.37 -9.69 11.21
N PRO A 14 -5.58 -8.36 11.32
CA PRO A 14 -5.74 -7.71 12.60
C PRO A 14 -7.05 -8.15 13.27
N SER A 15 -7.07 -8.15 14.62
CA SER A 15 -8.29 -8.27 15.41
C SER A 15 -9.14 -7.00 15.31
N ALA A 16 -10.36 -7.02 15.83
CA ALA A 16 -11.24 -5.85 15.81
C ALA A 16 -10.60 -4.62 16.49
N ASP A 17 -9.94 -4.82 17.64
CA ASP A 17 -9.24 -3.74 18.36
C ASP A 17 -8.04 -3.22 17.57
N GLN A 18 -7.29 -4.13 16.94
CA GLN A 18 -6.16 -3.78 16.10
C GLN A 18 -6.63 -3.04 14.84
N GLU A 19 -7.76 -3.42 14.24
CA GLU A 19 -8.37 -2.69 13.13
C GLU A 19 -8.78 -1.27 13.53
N ALA A 20 -9.43 -1.12 14.70
CA ALA A 20 -9.78 0.19 15.24
C ALA A 20 -8.54 1.08 15.40
N LEU A 21 -7.46 0.54 15.96
CA LEU A 21 -6.19 1.28 16.12
C LEU A 21 -5.52 1.60 14.79
N LEU A 22 -5.59 0.71 13.79
CA LEU A 22 -5.12 0.97 12.44
C LEU A 22 -5.88 2.13 11.78
N GLN A 23 -7.23 2.16 11.91
CA GLN A 23 -8.04 3.25 11.37
C GLN A 23 -7.72 4.59 12.08
N LYS A 24 -7.53 4.57 13.41
CA LYS A 24 -7.04 5.74 14.17
C LYS A 24 -5.67 6.19 13.65
N THR A 25 -4.74 5.29 13.45
CA THR A 25 -3.38 5.59 12.94
C THR A 25 -3.44 6.25 11.56
N PHE A 26 -4.23 5.72 10.62
CA PHE A 26 -4.44 6.35 9.31
C PHE A 26 -5.04 7.76 9.45
N GLY A 27 -5.99 7.93 10.38
CA GLY A 27 -6.61 9.22 10.70
C GLY A 27 -5.59 10.23 11.23
N CYS A 28 -4.80 9.84 12.22
CA CYS A 28 -3.77 10.67 12.85
C CYS A 28 -2.68 11.09 11.86
N CYS A 29 -2.18 10.16 11.04
CA CYS A 29 -1.19 10.46 10.01
C CYS A 29 -1.72 11.47 8.98
N ARG A 30 -3.01 11.34 8.58
CA ARG A 30 -3.66 12.29 7.69
C ARG A 30 -3.82 13.66 8.34
N TRP A 31 -4.21 13.70 9.61
CA TRP A 31 -4.41 14.93 10.35
C TRP A 31 -3.10 15.72 10.47
N VAL A 32 -2.01 15.06 10.91
CA VAL A 32 -0.69 15.68 11.04
C VAL A 32 -0.19 16.18 9.69
N TYR A 33 -0.33 15.39 8.63
CA TYR A 33 0.02 15.78 7.26
C TYR A 33 -0.72 17.04 6.83
N ASN A 34 -2.04 17.06 7.00
CA ASN A 34 -2.89 18.18 6.57
C ASN A 34 -2.63 19.44 7.40
N ARG A 35 -2.45 19.29 8.71
CA ARG A 35 -2.11 20.41 9.61
C ARG A 35 -0.82 21.11 9.17
N VAL A 36 0.23 20.34 8.95
CA VAL A 36 1.53 20.91 8.53
C VAL A 36 1.46 21.46 7.11
N LEU A 37 0.72 20.84 6.22
CA LEU A 37 0.50 21.39 4.88
C LEU A 37 -0.18 22.76 4.94
N ALA A 38 -1.22 22.94 5.78
CA ALA A 38 -1.88 24.22 6.01
C ALA A 38 -0.88 25.24 6.58
N MET A 39 -0.21 24.89 7.69
CA MET A 39 0.77 25.77 8.34
C MET A 39 1.87 26.24 7.38
N ARG A 40 2.40 25.36 6.53
CA ARG A 40 3.41 25.71 5.54
C ARG A 40 2.90 26.66 4.47
N ARG A 41 1.65 26.48 4.03
CA ARG A 41 1.02 27.36 3.04
C ARG A 41 0.78 28.75 3.62
N ASP A 42 0.26 28.84 4.84
CA ASP A 42 -0.02 30.10 5.53
C ASP A 42 1.27 30.85 5.85
N GLU A 43 2.30 30.12 6.30
CA GLU A 43 3.62 30.72 6.57
C GLU A 43 4.26 31.27 5.30
N TYR A 44 4.20 30.51 4.21
CA TYR A 44 4.74 30.96 2.92
C TYR A 44 3.97 32.16 2.37
N ALA A 45 2.66 32.16 2.47
CA ALA A 45 1.82 33.31 2.04
C ALA A 45 2.18 34.61 2.80
N ARG A 46 2.54 34.47 4.09
CA ARG A 46 2.88 35.61 4.95
C ARG A 46 4.33 36.07 4.80
N THR A 47 5.30 35.15 4.61
CA THR A 47 6.73 35.46 4.75
C THR A 47 7.54 35.19 3.48
N GLY A 48 6.95 34.56 2.45
CA GLY A 48 7.67 34.09 1.26
C GLY A 48 8.63 32.93 1.54
N LYS A 49 8.67 32.42 2.78
CA LYS A 49 9.59 31.36 3.21
C LYS A 49 8.82 30.25 3.93
N SER A 50 9.37 29.05 3.93
CA SER A 50 8.80 27.90 4.64
C SER A 50 9.88 27.27 5.52
N LYS A 51 9.54 26.94 6.76
CA LYS A 51 10.46 26.26 7.69
C LYS A 51 10.80 24.85 7.23
N HIS A 52 11.95 24.38 7.69
CA HIS A 52 12.36 23.00 7.48
C HIS A 52 11.39 22.04 8.20
N ILE A 53 11.16 20.86 7.60
CA ILE A 53 10.16 19.90 8.12
C ILE A 53 10.42 19.47 9.56
N ASN A 54 11.68 19.43 10.01
CA ASN A 54 12.03 19.07 11.38
C ASN A 54 11.42 20.04 12.41
N SER A 55 11.28 21.32 12.09
CA SER A 55 10.64 22.32 12.97
C SER A 55 9.17 22.01 13.25
N TYR A 56 8.49 21.28 12.36
CA TYR A 56 7.12 20.81 12.57
C TYR A 56 7.09 19.44 13.26
N ILE A 57 8.09 18.58 13.01
CA ILE A 57 8.21 17.28 13.69
C ILE A 57 8.39 17.49 15.20
N THR A 58 9.20 18.48 15.60
CA THR A 58 9.43 18.81 17.02
C THR A 58 8.20 19.38 17.73
N GLN A 59 7.15 19.78 16.99
CA GLN A 59 5.90 20.26 17.58
C GLN A 59 4.91 19.14 17.92
N ILE A 60 5.10 17.91 17.38
CA ILE A 60 4.20 16.77 17.63
C ILE A 60 4.01 16.51 19.14
N PRO A 61 5.06 16.50 19.98
CA PRO A 61 4.89 16.33 21.44
C PRO A 61 4.03 17.42 22.09
N ALA A 62 4.13 18.67 21.64
CA ALA A 62 3.31 19.76 22.13
C ALA A 62 1.82 19.54 21.74
N TRP A 63 1.55 19.21 20.47
CA TRP A 63 0.19 18.93 20.02
C TRP A 63 -0.46 17.76 20.77
N LYS A 64 0.31 16.75 21.17
CA LYS A 64 -0.18 15.63 22.02
C LYS A 64 -0.64 16.10 23.39
N LYS A 65 -0.09 17.19 23.90
CA LYS A 65 -0.44 17.74 25.21
C LYS A 65 -1.59 18.76 25.15
N THR A 66 -1.78 19.43 24.01
CA THR A 66 -2.74 20.52 23.85
C THR A 66 -3.86 20.17 22.89
N ASP A 67 -3.61 20.33 21.60
CA ASP A 67 -4.64 20.37 20.55
C ASP A 67 -5.13 18.98 20.11
N ALA A 68 -4.32 17.96 20.30
CA ALA A 68 -4.58 16.64 19.74
C ALA A 68 -4.11 15.48 20.63
N PRO A 69 -4.68 15.32 21.85
CA PRO A 69 -4.27 14.28 22.80
C PRO A 69 -4.34 12.85 22.23
N TRP A 70 -5.28 12.60 21.32
CA TRP A 70 -5.47 11.32 20.63
C TRP A 70 -4.26 10.88 19.81
N LEU A 71 -3.34 11.79 19.45
CA LEU A 71 -2.07 11.41 18.79
C LEU A 71 -1.15 10.59 19.67
N SER A 72 -1.40 10.53 20.98
CA SER A 72 -0.64 9.70 21.93
C SER A 72 -1.00 8.22 21.83
N GLU A 73 -2.17 7.89 21.32
CA GLU A 73 -2.66 6.52 21.18
C GLU A 73 -1.93 5.76 20.06
N VAL A 74 -1.36 6.48 19.09
CA VAL A 74 -0.76 5.88 17.89
C VAL A 74 0.77 5.96 17.90
N ASP A 75 1.40 5.22 17.00
CA ASP A 75 2.85 5.22 16.86
C ASP A 75 3.39 6.59 16.44
N SER A 76 4.31 7.11 17.25
CA SER A 76 4.96 8.40 17.01
C SER A 76 5.80 8.42 15.74
N MET A 77 6.42 7.28 15.39
CA MET A 77 7.19 7.18 14.14
C MET A 77 6.28 7.29 12.92
N ALA A 78 5.08 6.73 12.97
CA ALA A 78 4.11 6.86 11.88
C ALA A 78 3.74 8.33 11.63
N LEU A 79 3.57 9.13 12.69
CA LEU A 79 3.30 10.56 12.58
C LEU A 79 4.47 11.32 11.94
N GLN A 80 5.70 11.05 12.41
CA GLN A 80 6.91 11.68 11.86
C GLN A 80 7.12 11.29 10.40
N GLN A 81 6.93 10.02 10.03
CA GLN A 81 7.07 9.56 8.64
C GLN A 81 6.03 10.21 7.73
N SER A 82 4.82 10.47 8.23
CA SER A 82 3.81 11.22 7.48
C SER A 82 4.28 12.64 7.11
N LEU A 83 5.01 13.31 8.00
CA LEU A 83 5.61 14.62 7.72
C LEU A 83 6.80 14.53 6.76
N ARG A 84 7.64 13.50 6.88
CA ARG A 84 8.73 13.25 5.92
C ARG A 84 8.18 12.95 4.52
N ASP A 85 7.03 12.29 4.42
CA ASP A 85 6.35 12.05 3.15
C ASP A 85 5.82 13.37 2.55
N LEU A 86 5.34 14.31 3.38
CA LEU A 86 4.96 15.66 2.94
C LEU A 86 6.19 16.41 2.40
N ASP A 87 7.31 16.36 3.11
CA ASP A 87 8.56 16.99 2.66
C ASP A 87 9.05 16.40 1.32
N LYS A 88 8.98 15.07 1.18
CA LYS A 88 9.28 14.39 -0.08
C LYS A 88 8.37 14.86 -1.22
N ALA A 89 7.08 15.06 -0.93
CA ALA A 89 6.13 15.56 -1.92
C ALA A 89 6.48 16.97 -2.39
N TYR A 90 6.87 17.88 -1.48
CA TYR A 90 7.38 19.20 -1.83
C TYR A 90 8.66 19.14 -2.66
N ARG A 91 9.63 18.33 -2.24
CA ARG A 91 10.88 18.16 -3.00
C ARG A 91 10.64 17.63 -4.41
N ASN A 92 9.73 16.69 -4.56
CA ASN A 92 9.36 16.16 -5.88
C ASN A 92 8.70 17.22 -6.76
N PHE A 93 7.81 18.04 -6.19
CA PHE A 93 7.18 19.16 -6.89
C PHE A 93 8.22 20.15 -7.41
N PHE A 94 9.16 20.61 -6.55
CA PHE A 94 10.18 21.56 -6.96
C PHE A 94 11.22 20.96 -7.92
N ARG A 95 11.52 19.67 -7.83
CA ARG A 95 12.45 19.00 -8.73
C ARG A 95 11.90 18.79 -10.14
N ALA A 96 10.60 18.60 -10.29
CA ALA A 96 9.97 18.31 -11.56
C ALA A 96 8.69 19.17 -11.77
N PRO A 97 8.85 20.51 -11.91
CA PRO A 97 7.72 21.40 -12.14
C PRO A 97 7.01 21.02 -13.45
N GLY A 98 5.69 21.04 -13.43
CA GLY A 98 4.85 20.66 -14.57
C GLY A 98 4.60 19.16 -14.71
N LYS A 99 5.44 18.27 -14.14
CA LYS A 99 5.23 16.80 -14.12
C LYS A 99 4.60 16.33 -12.81
N VAL A 100 4.95 16.97 -11.69
CA VAL A 100 4.44 16.63 -10.35
C VAL A 100 3.62 17.78 -9.83
N GLY A 101 2.37 17.52 -9.46
CA GLY A 101 1.48 18.54 -8.90
C GLY A 101 1.87 18.95 -7.48
N PHE A 102 1.42 20.15 -7.06
CA PHE A 102 1.59 20.64 -5.70
C PHE A 102 0.95 19.70 -4.67
N PRO A 103 1.53 19.52 -3.47
CA PRO A 103 0.97 18.67 -2.43
C PRO A 103 -0.46 19.07 -2.07
N LYS A 104 -1.39 18.09 -2.10
CA LYS A 104 -2.82 18.29 -1.82
C LYS A 104 -3.18 17.76 -0.44
N PHE A 105 -4.25 18.30 0.15
CA PHE A 105 -4.83 17.76 1.38
C PHE A 105 -5.30 16.33 1.17
N LYS A 106 -4.99 15.47 2.13
CA LYS A 106 -5.45 14.07 2.13
C LYS A 106 -6.89 13.99 2.64
N SER A 107 -7.78 13.32 1.92
CA SER A 107 -9.16 13.07 2.35
C SER A 107 -9.35 11.66 2.92
N LYS A 108 -10.41 11.45 3.71
CA LYS A 108 -10.79 10.12 4.22
C LYS A 108 -11.34 9.23 3.10
N ARG A 109 -12.01 9.82 2.11
CA ARG A 109 -12.71 9.09 1.03
C ARG A 109 -11.79 8.71 -0.13
N ALA A 110 -10.90 9.60 -0.54
CA ALA A 110 -10.09 9.45 -1.78
C ALA A 110 -8.66 8.97 -1.53
N GLY A 111 -8.25 8.75 -0.26
CA GLY A 111 -6.86 8.46 0.07
C GLY A 111 -6.55 6.97 0.18
N ARG A 112 -5.35 6.59 -0.24
CA ARG A 112 -4.76 5.31 0.17
C ARG A 112 -4.60 5.33 1.69
N LYS A 113 -5.19 4.36 2.37
CA LYS A 113 -5.03 4.18 3.80
C LYS A 113 -3.72 3.45 4.05
N SER A 114 -2.67 4.19 4.32
CA SER A 114 -1.35 3.64 4.63
C SER A 114 -0.57 4.55 5.56
N TYR A 115 0.33 3.96 6.34
CA TYR A 115 1.36 4.65 7.11
C TYR A 115 2.65 3.85 7.10
N ARG A 116 3.78 4.54 7.31
CA ARG A 116 5.09 3.92 7.42
C ARG A 116 5.58 4.04 8.85
N THR A 117 6.22 2.99 9.34
CA THR A 117 6.80 2.93 10.68
C THR A 117 8.13 2.16 10.68
N ASN A 118 8.90 2.34 11.74
CA ASN A 118 10.10 1.56 12.03
C ASN A 118 9.81 0.65 13.25
N GLY A 119 10.76 -0.20 13.61
CA GLY A 119 10.60 -1.08 14.78
C GLY A 119 9.66 -2.25 14.56
N VAL A 120 9.55 -2.70 13.31
CA VAL A 120 8.80 -3.87 12.90
C VAL A 120 9.66 -5.12 13.05
N GLY A 121 9.07 -6.22 13.54
CA GLY A 121 9.73 -7.51 13.67
C GLY A 121 8.85 -8.63 13.09
N ILE A 122 9.48 -9.62 12.50
CA ILE A 122 8.85 -10.90 12.20
C ILE A 122 9.07 -11.79 13.40
N ILE A 123 8.00 -12.34 13.95
CA ILE A 123 8.06 -13.25 15.11
C ILE A 123 8.20 -14.68 14.59
N ASP A 124 7.33 -15.07 13.68
CA ASP A 124 7.30 -16.41 13.06
C ASP A 124 6.59 -16.36 11.69
N ALA A 125 6.33 -17.53 11.11
CA ALA A 125 5.64 -17.66 9.80
C ALA A 125 4.19 -17.16 9.81
N ARG A 126 3.63 -16.86 10.97
CA ARG A 126 2.22 -16.47 11.15
C ARG A 126 2.02 -15.14 11.88
N HIS A 127 3.09 -14.53 12.38
CA HIS A 127 2.98 -13.33 13.22
C HIS A 127 4.05 -12.30 12.89
N VAL A 128 3.61 -11.03 12.83
CA VAL A 128 4.47 -9.85 12.76
C VAL A 128 4.20 -8.96 13.95
N ARG A 129 5.24 -8.34 14.50
CA ARG A 129 5.13 -7.34 15.56
C ARG A 129 5.15 -5.94 14.95
N LEU A 130 4.13 -5.15 15.26
CA LEU A 130 4.00 -3.77 14.83
C LEU A 130 3.94 -2.83 16.05
N PRO A 131 4.59 -1.65 16.00
CA PRO A 131 4.53 -0.69 17.11
C PRO A 131 3.07 -0.33 17.45
N LYS A 132 2.78 -0.25 18.74
CA LYS A 132 1.45 0.01 19.32
C LYS A 132 0.38 -1.07 19.05
N LEU A 133 0.43 -1.78 17.92
CA LEU A 133 -0.50 -2.89 17.64
C LEU A 133 -0.09 -4.20 18.32
N GLY A 134 1.19 -4.35 18.73
CA GLY A 134 1.69 -5.60 19.25
C GLY A 134 1.83 -6.68 18.17
N THR A 135 1.54 -7.92 18.56
CA THR A 135 1.57 -9.07 17.66
C THR A 135 0.32 -9.14 16.81
N VAL A 136 0.50 -9.14 15.48
CA VAL A 136 -0.57 -9.22 14.49
C VAL A 136 -0.41 -10.49 13.70
N ARG A 137 -1.50 -11.25 13.54
CA ARG A 137 -1.51 -12.44 12.68
C ARG A 137 -1.20 -12.06 11.23
N ALA A 138 -0.29 -12.79 10.60
CA ALA A 138 0.17 -12.54 9.24
C ALA A 138 0.33 -13.85 8.47
N ARG A 139 0.40 -13.77 7.15
CA ARG A 139 0.83 -14.89 6.31
C ARG A 139 2.20 -14.54 5.73
N VAL A 140 3.24 -15.00 6.40
CA VAL A 140 4.63 -14.84 5.96
C VAL A 140 4.93 -15.96 4.96
N SER A 141 4.73 -15.67 3.67
CA SER A 141 4.84 -16.67 2.59
C SER A 141 6.29 -16.98 2.19
N ARG A 142 7.24 -16.17 2.61
CA ARG A 142 8.68 -16.32 2.36
C ARG A 142 9.45 -15.66 3.49
N PRO A 143 10.64 -16.16 3.86
CA PRO A 143 11.46 -15.52 4.88
C PRO A 143 11.85 -14.09 4.47
N VAL A 144 12.04 -13.24 5.45
CA VAL A 144 12.63 -11.92 5.25
C VAL A 144 14.13 -12.05 5.31
N GLU A 145 14.79 -11.52 4.32
CA GLU A 145 16.23 -11.49 4.19
C GLU A 145 16.74 -10.06 4.39
N GLY A 146 17.97 -9.93 4.89
CA GLY A 146 18.60 -8.65 5.11
C GLY A 146 18.15 -7.94 6.38
N ARG A 147 18.58 -6.69 6.53
CA ARG A 147 18.32 -5.85 7.69
C ARG A 147 17.03 -5.03 7.50
N VAL A 148 16.05 -5.22 8.37
CA VAL A 148 14.79 -4.48 8.35
C VAL A 148 15.03 -2.98 8.58
N LEU A 149 14.59 -2.15 7.65
CA LEU A 149 14.67 -0.68 7.73
C LEU A 149 13.36 -0.06 8.19
N SER A 150 12.26 -0.45 7.58
CA SER A 150 10.94 0.11 7.83
C SER A 150 9.84 -0.82 7.35
N ALA A 151 8.61 -0.54 7.76
CA ALA A 151 7.45 -1.19 7.17
C ALA A 151 6.36 -0.18 6.80
N THR A 152 5.64 -0.48 5.74
CA THR A 152 4.43 0.24 5.34
C THR A 152 3.22 -0.65 5.56
N VAL A 153 2.34 -0.23 6.46
CA VAL A 153 1.05 -0.89 6.67
C VAL A 153 0.02 -0.21 5.81
N LYS A 154 -0.80 -0.99 5.07
CA LYS A 154 -1.82 -0.46 4.18
C LYS A 154 -3.13 -1.25 4.26
N GLN A 155 -4.25 -0.55 4.05
CA GLN A 155 -5.54 -1.14 3.76
C GLN A 155 -5.87 -0.92 2.30
N VAL A 156 -6.22 -2.00 1.59
CA VAL A 156 -6.67 -1.94 0.19
C VAL A 156 -8.19 -1.75 0.10
N PRO A 157 -8.74 -1.34 -1.06
CA PRO A 157 -10.19 -1.09 -1.21
C PRO A 157 -11.07 -2.29 -0.85
N SER A 158 -10.57 -3.52 -1.00
CA SER A 158 -11.29 -4.74 -0.57
C SER A 158 -11.34 -4.96 0.94
N GLY A 159 -10.90 -3.97 1.76
CA GLY A 159 -10.87 -4.05 3.22
C GLY A 159 -9.68 -4.83 3.79
N LYS A 160 -8.91 -5.52 2.97
CA LYS A 160 -7.79 -6.35 3.41
C LYS A 160 -6.58 -5.49 3.81
N TYR A 161 -5.80 -6.00 4.79
CA TYR A 161 -4.61 -5.32 5.29
C TYR A 161 -3.34 -6.05 4.85
N TYR A 162 -2.30 -5.26 4.59
CA TYR A 162 -0.98 -5.74 4.19
C TYR A 162 0.10 -4.95 4.91
N VAL A 163 1.24 -5.61 5.13
CA VAL A 163 2.47 -5.00 5.60
C VAL A 163 3.57 -5.25 4.57
N ALA A 164 4.20 -4.19 4.08
CA ALA A 164 5.36 -4.27 3.22
C ALA A 164 6.61 -3.90 4.05
N ILE A 165 7.50 -4.84 4.27
CA ILE A 165 8.73 -4.69 5.04
C ILE A 165 9.87 -4.40 4.08
N CYS A 166 10.51 -3.24 4.22
CA CYS A 166 11.66 -2.84 3.44
C CYS A 166 12.94 -3.28 4.18
N CYS A 167 13.80 -4.01 3.48
CA CYS A 167 15.06 -4.51 4.01
C CYS A 167 16.21 -4.03 3.13
N ALA A 168 17.32 -3.67 3.79
CA ALA A 168 18.60 -3.45 3.15
C ALA A 168 19.47 -4.71 3.20
N ASP A 169 20.56 -4.66 2.49
CA ASP A 169 21.61 -5.68 2.51
C ASP A 169 21.12 -7.09 2.10
N VAL A 170 20.05 -7.14 1.30
CA VAL A 170 19.56 -8.41 0.74
C VAL A 170 20.52 -8.88 -0.34
N PRO A 171 21.02 -10.12 -0.28
CA PRO A 171 21.84 -10.66 -1.35
C PRO A 171 21.10 -10.57 -2.68
N ALA A 172 21.76 -10.05 -3.71
CA ALA A 172 21.22 -10.14 -5.06
C ALA A 172 21.14 -11.64 -5.40
N THR A 173 19.93 -12.12 -5.63
CA THR A 173 19.76 -13.46 -6.19
C THR A 173 20.35 -13.39 -7.60
N ASP A 174 21.39 -14.15 -7.86
CA ASP A 174 21.88 -14.31 -9.23
C ASP A 174 20.68 -14.67 -10.10
N ALA A 175 20.52 -13.94 -11.20
CA ALA A 175 19.49 -14.31 -12.16
C ALA A 175 19.72 -15.80 -12.50
N PRO A 176 18.69 -16.63 -12.53
CA PRO A 176 18.86 -18.01 -12.94
C PRO A 176 19.61 -18.01 -14.25
N ALA A 177 20.62 -18.90 -14.37
CA ALA A 177 21.37 -19.04 -15.61
C ALA A 177 20.37 -19.07 -16.77
N PRO A 178 20.67 -18.40 -17.89
CA PRO A 178 19.74 -18.37 -19.00
C PRO A 178 19.46 -19.81 -19.42
N THR A 179 18.29 -20.31 -19.11
CA THR A 179 17.80 -21.57 -19.62
C THR A 179 17.66 -21.41 -21.13
N VAL A 180 18.22 -22.35 -21.88
CA VAL A 180 18.13 -22.37 -23.33
C VAL A 180 16.65 -22.49 -23.71
N GLY A 181 16.08 -21.38 -24.20
CA GLY A 181 14.71 -21.27 -24.65
C GLY A 181 13.80 -20.48 -23.70
N PHE A 182 13.38 -19.32 -24.17
CA PHE A 182 12.30 -18.52 -23.54
C PHE A 182 11.03 -18.67 -24.40
N LEU A 183 9.92 -19.05 -23.77
CA LEU A 183 8.62 -19.00 -24.41
C LEU A 183 7.85 -17.82 -23.81
N GLY A 184 7.64 -16.76 -24.59
CA GLY A 184 6.72 -15.69 -24.26
C GLY A 184 5.29 -16.14 -24.53
N VAL A 185 4.39 -15.96 -23.56
CA VAL A 185 2.97 -16.29 -23.72
C VAL A 185 2.17 -15.03 -23.41
N ASP A 186 1.40 -14.56 -24.39
CA ASP A 186 0.45 -13.49 -24.23
C ASP A 186 -0.97 -14.05 -24.07
N ALA A 187 -1.66 -13.71 -23.00
CA ALA A 187 -3.02 -14.14 -22.72
C ALA A 187 -4.03 -13.15 -23.26
N GLY A 188 -4.91 -13.59 -24.16
CA GLY A 188 -5.89 -12.75 -24.85
C GLY A 188 -7.34 -13.22 -24.69
N ILE A 189 -8.26 -12.37 -25.17
CA ILE A 189 -9.70 -12.68 -25.19
C ILE A 189 -10.07 -13.40 -26.50
N HIS A 190 -9.41 -13.08 -27.59
CA HIS A 190 -9.66 -13.69 -28.90
C HIS A 190 -9.10 -15.12 -28.93
N ASP A 191 -7.82 -15.26 -28.68
CA ASP A 191 -7.13 -16.49 -28.41
C ASP A 191 -6.79 -16.56 -26.92
N ILE A 192 -6.86 -17.73 -26.28
CA ILE A 192 -6.51 -17.89 -24.85
C ILE A 192 -5.05 -17.54 -24.64
N ALA A 193 -4.19 -17.94 -25.56
CA ALA A 193 -2.77 -17.65 -25.52
C ALA A 193 -2.19 -17.55 -26.94
N THR A 194 -1.26 -16.63 -27.09
CA THR A 194 -0.39 -16.55 -28.27
C THR A 194 1.05 -16.69 -27.81
N CYS A 195 1.74 -17.68 -28.30
CA CYS A 195 3.13 -17.95 -27.97
C CYS A 195 4.09 -17.14 -28.84
N SER A 196 5.27 -16.82 -28.31
CA SER A 196 6.33 -16.14 -29.09
C SER A 196 6.85 -16.96 -30.26
N THR A 197 6.54 -18.28 -30.30
CA THR A 197 6.77 -19.16 -31.43
C THR A 197 5.80 -19.00 -32.58
N GLY A 198 4.76 -18.15 -32.42
CA GLY A 198 3.67 -17.99 -33.38
C GLY A 198 2.50 -18.94 -33.18
N GLU A 199 2.59 -19.90 -32.27
CA GLU A 199 1.48 -20.79 -31.93
C GLU A 199 0.35 -20.02 -31.24
N ARG A 200 -0.89 -20.27 -31.69
CA ARG A 200 -2.09 -19.65 -31.14
C ARG A 200 -3.02 -20.73 -30.57
N LEU A 201 -3.38 -20.56 -29.31
CA LEU A 201 -4.35 -21.42 -28.64
C LEU A 201 -5.73 -20.74 -28.71
N PRO A 202 -6.69 -21.25 -29.51
CA PRO A 202 -7.97 -20.62 -29.70
C PRO A 202 -8.78 -20.62 -28.41
N ASN A 203 -9.56 -19.56 -28.19
CA ASN A 203 -10.45 -19.47 -27.05
C ASN A 203 -11.68 -20.39 -27.26
N PRO A 204 -11.91 -21.43 -26.46
CA PRO A 204 -13.04 -22.35 -26.63
C PRO A 204 -14.40 -21.70 -26.33
N ARG A 205 -14.42 -20.47 -25.79
CA ARG A 205 -15.61 -19.67 -25.48
C ARG A 205 -16.67 -20.43 -24.68
N ASN A 206 -16.22 -21.23 -23.71
CA ASN A 206 -17.09 -22.06 -22.89
C ASN A 206 -18.16 -21.27 -22.14
N LEU A 207 -17.81 -20.08 -21.58
CA LEU A 207 -18.75 -19.20 -20.92
C LEU A 207 -19.88 -18.79 -21.91
N GLN A 208 -19.53 -18.30 -23.09
CA GLN A 208 -20.49 -17.87 -24.10
C GLN A 208 -21.45 -18.98 -24.57
N ARG A 209 -20.91 -20.23 -24.67
CA ARG A 209 -21.74 -21.42 -24.97
C ARG A 209 -22.72 -21.70 -23.84
N SER A 210 -22.25 -21.63 -22.58
CA SER A 210 -23.08 -21.88 -21.39
C SER A 210 -24.15 -20.79 -21.23
N GLU A 211 -23.84 -19.53 -21.44
CA GLU A 211 -24.79 -18.41 -21.40
C GLU A 211 -25.89 -18.56 -22.47
N ARG A 212 -25.51 -18.93 -23.69
CA ARG A 212 -26.49 -19.20 -24.76
C ARG A 212 -27.40 -20.35 -24.43
N LYS A 213 -26.86 -21.42 -23.84
CA LYS A 213 -27.65 -22.59 -23.38
C LYS A 213 -28.60 -22.16 -22.26
N LEU A 214 -28.10 -21.43 -21.27
CA LEU A 214 -28.93 -20.95 -20.14
C LEU A 214 -30.07 -20.05 -20.64
N ALA A 215 -29.77 -19.07 -21.51
CA ALA A 215 -30.79 -18.19 -22.07
C ALA A 215 -31.87 -18.95 -22.85
N ARG A 216 -31.47 -20.01 -23.59
CA ARG A 216 -32.44 -20.88 -24.28
C ARG A 216 -33.33 -21.61 -23.29
N GLU A 217 -32.79 -22.20 -22.25
CA GLU A 217 -33.58 -22.96 -21.25
C GLU A 217 -34.47 -22.01 -20.42
N GLN A 218 -34.02 -20.83 -20.10
CA GLN A 218 -34.85 -19.80 -19.44
C GLN A 218 -36.06 -19.39 -20.31
N ARG A 219 -35.84 -19.18 -21.64
CA ARG A 219 -36.96 -18.92 -22.56
C ARG A 219 -37.95 -20.09 -22.63
N ARG A 220 -37.46 -21.34 -22.63
CA ARG A 220 -38.35 -22.55 -22.58
C ARG A 220 -39.15 -22.58 -21.28
N LEU A 221 -38.50 -22.29 -20.15
CA LEU A 221 -39.17 -22.28 -18.85
C LEU A 221 -40.23 -21.19 -18.77
N SER A 222 -39.94 -19.98 -19.27
CA SER A 222 -40.90 -18.87 -19.25
C SER A 222 -42.13 -19.09 -20.12
N ARG A 223 -42.04 -19.97 -21.15
CA ARG A 223 -43.18 -20.34 -22.01
C ARG A 223 -44.03 -21.46 -21.45
N LYS A 224 -43.57 -22.14 -20.42
CA LYS A 224 -44.41 -23.17 -19.74
C LYS A 224 -45.47 -22.43 -18.94
N ARG A 225 -46.77 -22.81 -19.17
CA ARG A 225 -47.85 -22.32 -18.33
C ARG A 225 -47.61 -22.83 -16.90
N LYS A 226 -47.80 -21.95 -15.91
CA LYS A 226 -47.90 -22.38 -14.52
C LYS A 226 -49.10 -23.29 -14.42
N GLY A 227 -48.85 -24.55 -14.10
CA GLY A 227 -49.91 -25.49 -13.75
C GLY A 227 -50.46 -25.17 -12.37
#